data_d246ba32a03f2064428858562839112c
#
_entry.id   d246ba32a03f2064428858562839112c
#
_cell.length_a   1.000
_cell.length_b   1.000
_cell.length_c   1.000
_cell.angle_alpha   90.00
_cell.angle_beta   90.00
_cell.angle_gamma   90.00
#
_symmetry.space_group_name_H-M   'P 1'
#
loop_
_entity.id
_entity.type
_entity.pdbx_description
1 polymer ?
#
loop_
_entity_poly.entity_id
_entity_poly.type
_entity_poly.pdbx_seq_one_letter_code
_entity_poly.pdbx_strand_id
1 'polypeptide(L)'
;MDLSKQLLFFFSALGAFNGLFLSAYFAFFIKNKSRTTHFLAALLFVISVRVTKSVFLMFYPQTSSTFIQIGLTACFLIGPFLYLYTKNAISDREGKGFLWLIHVLPVILAMIFLGIKYPYREYSHLWQRRYNGIFGIILFAQWSVYVLAAYVLVWNSVKKLFSKKMKTTNAEFWAITIVICVSIIWLAYNTTQYTSYIVGAFSFSFTFYITLTIWFFKVKKIPVAFSTTEKYADKKIEVNEAEQITQHLNALMRSEALHKNPNMKLKHLAEKLEISPHYLSQLLNDNLGKSFSEYINSWRVETAKELIKNNDQFTLEAIGLEAGFSSKSSFYSTFKKLTGTTPATYKKQVS
;
A
#
# COMPACT_ATOMS: atom_id res chain seq x y z
N MET A 1 -33.14 -23.78 -7.79
CA MET A 1 -31.92 -23.37 -8.52
C MET A 1 -31.02 -24.57 -8.68
N ASP A 2 -30.51 -24.84 -9.88
CA ASP A 2 -29.51 -25.86 -10.12
C ASP A 2 -28.21 -25.58 -9.35
N LEU A 3 -27.49 -26.64 -8.93
CA LEU A 3 -26.27 -26.53 -8.11
C LEU A 3 -25.22 -25.59 -8.75
N SER A 4 -25.06 -25.67 -10.06
CA SER A 4 -24.15 -24.80 -10.81
C SER A 4 -24.50 -23.31 -10.67
N LYS A 5 -25.77 -22.97 -10.68
CA LYS A 5 -26.27 -21.59 -10.47
C LYS A 5 -26.08 -21.14 -9.03
N GLN A 6 -26.24 -22.04 -8.05
CA GLN A 6 -26.01 -21.71 -6.63
C GLN A 6 -24.53 -21.43 -6.35
N LEU A 7 -23.62 -22.26 -6.86
CA LEU A 7 -22.19 -22.05 -6.76
C LEU A 7 -21.76 -20.73 -7.43
N LEU A 8 -22.29 -20.46 -8.59
CA LEU A 8 -22.02 -19.22 -9.33
C LEU A 8 -22.49 -17.99 -8.56
N PHE A 9 -23.71 -18.03 -7.98
CA PHE A 9 -24.22 -16.98 -7.11
C PHE A 9 -23.31 -16.76 -5.90
N PHE A 10 -22.95 -17.84 -5.22
CA PHE A 10 -22.11 -17.79 -4.04
C PHE A 10 -20.76 -17.12 -4.33
N PHE A 11 -20.03 -17.57 -5.36
CA PHE A 11 -18.73 -17.00 -5.70
C PHE A 11 -18.84 -15.53 -6.17
N SER A 12 -19.89 -15.18 -6.90
CA SER A 12 -20.11 -13.80 -7.33
C SER A 12 -20.49 -12.89 -6.17
N ALA A 13 -21.33 -13.34 -5.25
CA ALA A 13 -21.71 -12.62 -4.05
C ALA A 13 -20.52 -12.45 -3.09
N LEU A 14 -19.70 -13.50 -2.94
CA LEU A 14 -18.48 -13.46 -2.14
C LEU A 14 -17.49 -12.40 -2.66
N GLY A 15 -17.37 -12.24 -3.98
CA GLY A 15 -16.55 -11.20 -4.59
C GLY A 15 -17.04 -9.78 -4.24
N ALA A 16 -18.36 -9.56 -4.34
CA ALA A 16 -18.96 -8.29 -3.97
C ALA A 16 -18.77 -7.98 -2.48
N PHE A 17 -18.96 -8.98 -1.62
CA PHE A 17 -18.75 -8.87 -0.17
C PHE A 17 -17.29 -8.53 0.18
N ASN A 18 -16.33 -9.26 -0.40
CA ASN A 18 -14.90 -8.99 -0.19
C ASN A 18 -14.52 -7.57 -0.60
N GLY A 19 -15.07 -7.06 -1.70
CA GLY A 19 -14.83 -5.70 -2.14
C GLY A 19 -15.41 -4.66 -1.17
N LEU A 20 -16.59 -4.88 -0.61
CA LEU A 20 -17.16 -4.02 0.45
C LEU A 20 -16.32 -4.07 1.72
N PHE A 21 -15.88 -5.27 2.13
CA PHE A 21 -15.03 -5.44 3.30
C PHE A 21 -13.69 -4.71 3.15
N LEU A 22 -13.02 -4.84 1.99
CA LEU A 22 -11.79 -4.11 1.70
C LEU A 22 -12.01 -2.60 1.64
N SER A 23 -13.12 -2.15 1.06
CA SER A 23 -13.48 -0.74 1.06
C SER A 23 -13.59 -0.20 2.49
N ALA A 24 -14.31 -0.90 3.37
CA ALA A 24 -14.44 -0.53 4.77
C ALA A 24 -13.07 -0.56 5.49
N TYR A 25 -12.23 -1.54 5.20
CA TYR A 25 -10.88 -1.62 5.76
C TYR A 25 -10.03 -0.39 5.39
N PHE A 26 -10.00 -0.01 4.11
CA PHE A 26 -9.25 1.16 3.66
C PHE A 26 -9.84 2.49 4.14
N ALA A 27 -11.17 2.57 4.32
CA ALA A 27 -11.82 3.78 4.80
C ALA A 27 -11.60 4.02 6.30
N PHE A 28 -11.67 2.96 7.12
CA PHE A 28 -11.79 3.11 8.58
C PHE A 28 -10.63 2.53 9.37
N PHE A 29 -10.05 1.40 8.96
CA PHE A 29 -9.12 0.60 9.77
C PHE A 29 -7.64 0.78 9.43
N ILE A 30 -7.31 1.39 8.32
CA ILE A 30 -5.90 1.64 7.97
C ILE A 30 -5.29 2.68 8.91
N LYS A 31 -4.10 2.42 9.44
CA LYS A 31 -3.42 3.30 10.41
C LYS A 31 -3.08 4.67 9.82
N ASN A 32 -2.59 4.67 8.59
CA ASN A 32 -2.15 5.88 7.90
C ASN A 32 -3.19 6.28 6.85
N LYS A 33 -4.10 7.17 7.24
CA LYS A 33 -5.15 7.69 6.35
C LYS A 33 -4.55 8.72 5.40
N SER A 34 -4.66 8.46 4.11
CA SER A 34 -4.26 9.38 3.03
C SER A 34 -5.41 9.57 2.05
N ARG A 35 -5.34 10.58 1.21
CA ARG A 35 -6.32 10.74 0.13
C ARG A 35 -6.32 9.55 -0.82
N THR A 36 -5.16 8.99 -1.10
CA THR A 36 -5.01 7.80 -1.93
C THR A 36 -5.81 6.63 -1.36
N THR A 37 -5.74 6.38 -0.04
CA THR A 37 -6.50 5.30 0.61
C THR A 37 -8.00 5.54 0.59
N HIS A 38 -8.45 6.79 0.76
CA HIS A 38 -9.87 7.13 0.68
C HIS A 38 -10.42 6.98 -0.75
N PHE A 39 -9.68 7.39 -1.78
CA PHE A 39 -10.10 7.19 -3.16
C PHE A 39 -10.08 5.71 -3.57
N LEU A 40 -9.16 4.91 -3.05
CA LEU A 40 -9.19 3.47 -3.24
C LEU A 40 -10.41 2.84 -2.56
N ALA A 41 -10.71 3.22 -1.32
CA ALA A 41 -11.89 2.77 -0.62
C ALA A 41 -13.18 3.11 -1.39
N ALA A 42 -13.30 4.34 -1.88
CA ALA A 42 -14.44 4.77 -2.69
C ALA A 42 -14.53 3.99 -4.02
N LEU A 43 -13.40 3.75 -4.71
CA LEU A 43 -13.36 2.95 -5.92
C LEU A 43 -13.84 1.51 -5.66
N LEU A 44 -13.33 0.86 -4.62
CA LEU A 44 -13.75 -0.50 -4.24
C LEU A 44 -15.22 -0.54 -3.86
N PHE A 45 -15.72 0.48 -3.15
CA PHE A 45 -17.12 0.59 -2.79
C PHE A 45 -18.03 0.62 -4.01
N VAL A 46 -17.78 1.55 -4.95
CA VAL A 46 -18.63 1.71 -6.13
C VAL A 46 -18.57 0.51 -7.06
N ILE A 47 -17.42 -0.14 -7.20
CA ILE A 47 -17.30 -1.39 -7.95
C ILE A 47 -18.13 -2.49 -7.28
N SER A 48 -18.03 -2.63 -5.96
CA SER A 48 -18.77 -3.66 -5.22
C SER A 48 -20.29 -3.44 -5.28
N VAL A 49 -20.77 -2.22 -5.13
CA VAL A 49 -22.20 -1.87 -5.32
C VAL A 49 -22.65 -2.22 -6.73
N ARG A 50 -21.83 -1.92 -7.73
CA ARG A 50 -22.14 -2.26 -9.14
C ARG A 50 -22.21 -3.77 -9.36
N VAL A 51 -21.27 -4.54 -8.80
CA VAL A 51 -21.23 -6.00 -8.90
C VAL A 51 -22.42 -6.62 -8.17
N THR A 52 -22.70 -6.17 -6.95
CA THR A 52 -23.86 -6.61 -6.17
C THR A 52 -25.16 -6.47 -6.96
N LYS A 53 -25.37 -5.29 -7.57
CA LYS A 53 -26.54 -5.07 -8.44
C LYS A 53 -26.59 -6.08 -9.60
N SER A 54 -25.46 -6.38 -10.23
CA SER A 54 -25.43 -7.31 -11.37
C SER A 54 -25.73 -8.74 -10.95
N VAL A 55 -25.21 -9.17 -9.81
CA VAL A 55 -25.48 -10.49 -9.22
C VAL A 55 -26.97 -10.62 -8.90
N PHE A 56 -27.53 -9.65 -8.19
CA PHE A 56 -28.95 -9.69 -7.83
C PHE A 56 -29.86 -9.69 -9.06
N LEU A 57 -29.59 -8.84 -10.04
CA LEU A 57 -30.42 -8.77 -11.26
C LEU A 57 -30.39 -10.09 -12.05
N MET A 58 -29.28 -10.83 -12.02
CA MET A 58 -29.15 -12.09 -12.72
C MET A 58 -29.93 -13.24 -12.04
N PHE A 59 -29.85 -13.31 -10.70
CA PHE A 59 -30.41 -14.44 -9.94
C PHE A 59 -31.82 -14.16 -9.42
N TYR A 60 -32.18 -12.88 -9.30
CA TYR A 60 -33.49 -12.41 -8.83
C TYR A 60 -34.07 -11.39 -9.83
N PRO A 61 -34.73 -11.85 -10.90
CA PRO A 61 -35.26 -10.95 -11.95
C PRO A 61 -36.24 -9.89 -11.44
N GLN A 62 -36.88 -10.13 -10.29
CA GLN A 62 -37.81 -9.19 -9.64
C GLN A 62 -37.10 -8.14 -8.77
N THR A 63 -35.79 -7.92 -9.00
CA THR A 63 -35.02 -6.91 -8.27
C THR A 63 -35.63 -5.52 -8.44
N SER A 64 -35.72 -4.79 -7.32
CA SER A 64 -36.27 -3.43 -7.28
C SER A 64 -35.57 -2.50 -8.27
N SER A 65 -36.36 -1.73 -9.00
CA SER A 65 -35.89 -0.72 -9.95
C SER A 65 -35.00 0.35 -9.30
N THR A 66 -35.30 0.70 -8.04
CA THR A 66 -34.47 1.61 -7.23
C THR A 66 -33.09 1.03 -6.97
N PHE A 67 -33.00 -0.26 -6.65
CA PHE A 67 -31.72 -0.93 -6.45
C PHE A 67 -30.87 -0.97 -7.73
N ILE A 68 -31.53 -1.19 -8.88
CA ILE A 68 -30.88 -1.13 -10.19
C ILE A 68 -30.35 0.28 -10.45
N GLN A 69 -31.12 1.31 -10.15
CA GLN A 69 -30.75 2.73 -10.30
C GLN A 69 -29.51 3.07 -9.47
N ILE A 70 -29.46 2.64 -8.20
CA ILE A 70 -28.29 2.84 -7.31
C ILE A 70 -27.04 2.19 -7.92
N GLY A 71 -27.15 0.98 -8.43
CA GLY A 71 -26.02 0.29 -9.07
C GLY A 71 -25.54 0.97 -10.36
N LEU A 72 -26.42 1.62 -11.11
CA LEU A 72 -26.04 2.43 -12.27
C LEU A 72 -25.34 3.72 -11.86
N THR A 73 -25.82 4.40 -10.82
CA THR A 73 -25.17 5.58 -10.24
C THR A 73 -23.74 5.24 -9.78
N ALA A 74 -23.56 4.12 -9.06
CA ALA A 74 -22.24 3.66 -8.65
C ALA A 74 -21.29 3.45 -9.85
N CYS A 75 -21.81 2.94 -10.97
CA CYS A 75 -21.02 2.71 -12.18
C CYS A 75 -20.44 4.02 -12.77
N PHE A 76 -21.18 5.13 -12.73
CA PHE A 76 -20.69 6.44 -13.19
C PHE A 76 -19.54 6.99 -12.34
N LEU A 77 -19.40 6.54 -11.10
CA LEU A 77 -18.35 7.00 -10.18
C LEU A 77 -17.05 6.18 -10.28
N ILE A 78 -17.04 5.03 -10.97
CA ILE A 78 -15.84 4.19 -11.11
C ILE A 78 -14.71 4.95 -11.80
N GLY A 79 -15.00 5.61 -12.93
CA GLY A 79 -14.02 6.39 -13.69
C GLY A 79 -13.37 7.51 -12.87
N PRO A 80 -14.16 8.43 -12.29
CA PRO A 80 -13.67 9.49 -11.42
C PRO A 80 -12.78 8.98 -10.28
N PHE A 81 -13.20 7.95 -9.53
CA PHE A 81 -12.41 7.43 -8.42
C PHE A 81 -11.14 6.70 -8.87
N LEU A 82 -11.17 6.01 -10.02
CA LEU A 82 -9.96 5.43 -10.61
C LEU A 82 -8.92 6.52 -10.92
N TYR A 83 -9.34 7.59 -11.59
CA TYR A 83 -8.47 8.70 -11.94
C TYR A 83 -7.89 9.38 -10.69
N LEU A 84 -8.74 9.70 -9.71
CA LEU A 84 -8.33 10.37 -8.47
C LEU A 84 -7.38 9.49 -7.64
N TYR A 85 -7.65 8.20 -7.55
CA TYR A 85 -6.74 7.24 -6.92
C TYR A 85 -5.38 7.25 -7.63
N THR A 86 -5.37 7.05 -8.95
CA THR A 86 -4.14 6.95 -9.75
C THR A 86 -3.32 8.24 -9.65
N LYS A 87 -3.96 9.40 -9.78
CA LYS A 87 -3.31 10.71 -9.67
C LYS A 87 -2.63 10.90 -8.32
N ASN A 88 -3.31 10.54 -7.22
CA ASN A 88 -2.74 10.69 -5.88
C ASN A 88 -1.70 9.61 -5.55
N ALA A 89 -1.80 8.41 -6.13
CA ALA A 89 -0.84 7.32 -5.90
C ALA A 89 0.52 7.57 -6.56
N ILE A 90 0.54 8.30 -7.69
CA ILE A 90 1.77 8.58 -8.45
C ILE A 90 2.36 9.95 -8.11
N SER A 91 1.53 10.88 -7.62
CA SER A 91 1.98 12.24 -7.29
C SER A 91 2.70 12.26 -5.95
N ASP A 92 3.93 12.79 -5.93
CA ASP A 92 4.70 13.03 -4.71
C ASP A 92 4.09 14.14 -3.81
N ARG A 93 3.13 14.89 -4.34
CA ARG A 93 2.43 15.96 -3.63
C ARG A 93 0.97 15.60 -3.44
N GLU A 94 0.53 15.39 -2.21
CA GLU A 94 -0.91 15.39 -1.91
C GLU A 94 -1.49 16.75 -2.32
N GLY A 95 -2.33 16.74 -3.35
CA GLY A 95 -3.02 17.95 -3.81
C GLY A 95 -3.82 18.57 -2.64
N LYS A 96 -3.37 19.73 -2.15
CA LYS A 96 -4.11 20.48 -1.13
C LYS A 96 -5.34 21.09 -1.79
N GLY A 97 -6.53 20.87 -1.23
CA GLY A 97 -7.76 21.52 -1.70
C GLY A 97 -8.86 20.57 -2.14
N PHE A 98 -9.98 21.12 -2.58
CA PHE A 98 -11.22 20.42 -2.94
C PHE A 98 -11.35 20.17 -4.46
N LEU A 99 -10.28 20.30 -5.24
CA LEU A 99 -10.31 20.13 -6.71
C LEU A 99 -10.81 18.74 -7.14
N TRP A 100 -10.70 17.72 -6.30
CA TRP A 100 -11.26 16.41 -6.57
C TRP A 100 -12.79 16.41 -6.70
N LEU A 101 -13.48 17.37 -6.04
CA LEU A 101 -14.93 17.52 -6.13
C LEU A 101 -15.40 17.82 -7.55
N ILE A 102 -14.59 18.46 -8.38
CA ILE A 102 -14.92 18.75 -9.79
C ILE A 102 -15.19 17.45 -10.58
N HIS A 103 -14.53 16.36 -10.20
CA HIS A 103 -14.72 15.06 -10.86
C HIS A 103 -15.90 14.25 -10.29
N VAL A 104 -16.26 14.46 -9.03
CA VAL A 104 -17.23 13.63 -8.32
C VAL A 104 -18.58 14.31 -8.19
N LEU A 105 -18.60 15.57 -7.76
CA LEU A 105 -19.84 16.29 -7.45
C LEU A 105 -20.76 16.48 -8.66
N PRO A 106 -20.29 16.89 -9.86
CA PRO A 106 -21.15 17.01 -11.04
C PRO A 106 -21.77 15.67 -11.43
N VAL A 107 -21.03 14.57 -11.30
CA VAL A 107 -21.54 13.24 -11.60
C VAL A 107 -22.65 12.85 -10.62
N ILE A 108 -22.45 13.07 -9.32
CA ILE A 108 -23.47 12.79 -8.31
C ILE A 108 -24.73 13.62 -8.56
N LEU A 109 -24.59 14.93 -8.78
CA LEU A 109 -25.72 15.83 -9.04
C LEU A 109 -26.48 15.44 -10.32
N ALA A 110 -25.75 15.13 -11.40
CA ALA A 110 -26.35 14.66 -12.64
C ALA A 110 -27.12 13.36 -12.42
N MET A 111 -26.56 12.41 -11.66
CA MET A 111 -27.22 11.12 -11.39
C MET A 111 -28.45 11.26 -10.50
N ILE A 112 -28.44 12.15 -9.53
CA ILE A 112 -29.63 12.47 -8.71
C ILE A 112 -30.70 13.07 -9.61
N PHE A 113 -30.35 14.08 -10.42
CA PHE A 113 -31.29 14.73 -11.34
C PHE A 113 -31.88 13.74 -12.34
N LEU A 114 -31.04 12.92 -13.00
CA LEU A 114 -31.49 11.93 -13.97
C LEU A 114 -32.32 10.82 -13.32
N GLY A 115 -31.94 10.41 -12.09
CA GLY A 115 -32.69 9.39 -11.34
C GLY A 115 -34.10 9.84 -10.94
N ILE A 116 -34.29 11.14 -10.66
CA ILE A 116 -35.59 11.73 -10.34
C ILE A 116 -36.40 11.95 -11.62
N LYS A 117 -35.80 12.54 -12.66
CA LYS A 117 -36.51 12.92 -13.89
C LYS A 117 -36.78 11.73 -14.84
N TYR A 118 -35.86 10.76 -14.84
CA TYR A 118 -35.91 9.58 -15.71
C TYR A 118 -35.64 8.30 -14.89
N PRO A 119 -36.55 7.95 -13.95
CA PRO A 119 -36.37 6.78 -13.11
C PRO A 119 -36.28 5.49 -13.93
N TYR A 120 -35.41 4.57 -13.55
CA TYR A 120 -35.19 3.30 -14.25
C TYR A 120 -36.49 2.50 -14.43
N ARG A 121 -37.41 2.62 -13.49
CA ARG A 121 -38.71 1.92 -13.55
C ARG A 121 -39.49 2.24 -14.81
N GLU A 122 -39.49 3.50 -15.24
CA GLU A 122 -40.29 3.99 -16.37
C GLU A 122 -39.47 4.13 -17.65
N TYR A 123 -38.20 4.50 -17.51
CA TYR A 123 -37.29 4.84 -18.61
C TYR A 123 -36.10 3.86 -18.72
N SER A 124 -36.33 2.54 -18.47
CA SER A 124 -35.25 1.53 -18.48
C SER A 124 -34.50 1.48 -19.83
N HIS A 125 -35.19 1.74 -20.95
CA HIS A 125 -34.60 1.78 -22.28
C HIS A 125 -33.50 2.87 -22.42
N LEU A 126 -33.61 4.01 -21.75
CA LEU A 126 -32.62 5.08 -21.78
C LEU A 126 -31.35 4.69 -21.02
N TRP A 127 -31.43 3.81 -20.01
CA TRP A 127 -30.33 3.38 -19.17
C TRP A 127 -29.60 2.15 -19.72
N GLN A 128 -30.22 1.41 -20.64
CA GLN A 128 -29.68 0.16 -21.17
C GLN A 128 -28.97 0.38 -22.50
N ARG A 129 -27.64 0.24 -22.51
CA ARG A 129 -26.83 0.34 -23.72
C ARG A 129 -27.27 -0.64 -24.82
N ARG A 130 -27.77 -1.82 -24.43
CA ARG A 130 -28.27 -2.83 -25.38
C ARG A 130 -29.37 -2.29 -26.29
N TYR A 131 -30.16 -1.34 -25.80
CA TYR A 131 -31.25 -0.70 -26.57
C TYR A 131 -30.83 0.71 -27.07
N ASN A 132 -29.52 0.94 -27.23
CA ASN A 132 -28.96 2.24 -27.61
C ASN A 132 -29.37 3.38 -26.65
N GLY A 133 -29.61 3.04 -25.38
CA GLY A 133 -29.99 3.98 -24.36
C GLY A 133 -28.88 5.01 -24.12
N ILE A 134 -29.25 6.29 -24.27
CA ILE A 134 -28.30 7.40 -24.23
C ILE A 134 -27.50 7.46 -22.92
N PHE A 135 -28.14 7.21 -21.77
CA PHE A 135 -27.46 7.23 -20.47
C PHE A 135 -26.45 6.09 -20.33
N GLY A 136 -26.78 4.91 -20.89
CA GLY A 136 -25.84 3.78 -20.94
C GLY A 136 -24.64 4.08 -21.83
N ILE A 137 -24.81 4.73 -22.97
CA ILE A 137 -23.73 5.13 -23.88
C ILE A 137 -22.82 6.17 -23.18
N ILE A 138 -23.42 7.22 -22.58
CA ILE A 138 -22.67 8.27 -21.86
C ILE A 138 -21.86 7.66 -20.71
N LEU A 139 -22.44 6.70 -19.97
CA LEU A 139 -21.75 6.01 -18.89
C LEU A 139 -20.46 5.34 -19.39
N PHE A 140 -20.55 4.55 -20.44
CA PHE A 140 -19.39 3.85 -20.97
C PHE A 140 -18.37 4.79 -21.62
N ALA A 141 -18.81 5.82 -22.31
CA ALA A 141 -17.95 6.85 -22.87
C ALA A 141 -17.17 7.59 -21.76
N GLN A 142 -17.88 8.04 -20.73
CA GLN A 142 -17.26 8.71 -19.58
C GLN A 142 -16.23 7.78 -18.88
N TRP A 143 -16.58 6.52 -18.63
CA TRP A 143 -15.67 5.56 -18.03
C TRP A 143 -14.42 5.34 -18.91
N SER A 144 -14.59 5.23 -20.25
CA SER A 144 -13.48 5.14 -21.21
C SER A 144 -12.52 6.31 -21.10
N VAL A 145 -13.03 7.55 -21.04
CA VAL A 145 -12.22 8.76 -20.91
C VAL A 145 -11.38 8.73 -19.65
N TYR A 146 -11.94 8.33 -18.51
CA TYR A 146 -11.21 8.24 -17.26
C TYR A 146 -10.18 7.10 -17.23
N VAL A 147 -10.47 5.97 -17.87
CA VAL A 147 -9.50 4.87 -18.04
C VAL A 147 -8.31 5.34 -18.87
N LEU A 148 -8.56 6.01 -20.00
CA LEU A 148 -7.49 6.58 -20.83
C LEU A 148 -6.68 7.62 -20.07
N ALA A 149 -7.33 8.52 -19.32
CA ALA A 149 -6.64 9.49 -18.48
C ALA A 149 -5.77 8.82 -17.41
N ALA A 150 -6.25 7.72 -16.78
CA ALA A 150 -5.46 6.95 -15.83
C ALA A 150 -4.24 6.29 -16.50
N TYR A 151 -4.37 5.76 -17.71
CA TYR A 151 -3.23 5.23 -18.48
C TYR A 151 -2.19 6.30 -18.79
N VAL A 152 -2.60 7.51 -19.16
CA VAL A 152 -1.67 8.65 -19.37
C VAL A 152 -0.87 8.93 -18.09
N LEU A 153 -1.52 8.92 -16.93
CA LEU A 153 -0.84 9.14 -15.66
C LEU A 153 0.19 8.03 -15.34
N VAL A 154 -0.15 6.75 -15.53
CA VAL A 154 0.76 5.63 -15.23
C VAL A 154 1.81 5.40 -16.30
N TRP A 155 1.75 6.07 -17.45
CA TRP A 155 2.60 5.78 -18.62
C TRP A 155 4.10 5.80 -18.31
N ASN A 156 4.55 6.81 -17.57
CA ASN A 156 5.96 6.90 -17.18
C ASN A 156 6.35 5.78 -16.19
N SER A 157 5.46 5.40 -15.30
CA SER A 157 5.68 4.30 -14.35
C SER A 157 5.71 2.95 -15.07
N VAL A 158 4.90 2.77 -16.11
CA VAL A 158 4.96 1.58 -16.98
C VAL A 158 6.31 1.50 -17.72
N LYS A 159 6.81 2.60 -18.25
CA LYS A 159 8.16 2.64 -18.87
C LYS A 159 9.26 2.22 -17.90
N LYS A 160 9.15 2.60 -16.62
CA LYS A 160 10.09 2.18 -15.56
C LYS A 160 10.10 0.67 -15.34
N LEU A 161 8.95 -0.03 -15.47
CA LEU A 161 8.87 -1.50 -15.32
C LEU A 161 9.76 -2.24 -16.35
N PHE A 162 9.88 -1.70 -17.56
CA PHE A 162 10.68 -2.29 -18.64
C PHE A 162 12.12 -1.75 -18.67
N SER A 163 12.49 -0.81 -17.80
CA SER A 163 13.82 -0.22 -17.75
C SER A 163 14.69 -0.95 -16.71
N LYS A 164 15.85 -1.47 -17.12
CA LYS A 164 16.85 -2.05 -16.20
C LYS A 164 17.48 -1.03 -15.24
N LYS A 165 17.41 0.27 -15.56
CA LYS A 165 18.08 1.34 -14.80
C LYS A 165 17.20 2.03 -13.77
N MET A 166 15.88 1.94 -13.88
CA MET A 166 14.93 2.64 -13.01
C MET A 166 14.06 1.64 -12.23
N LYS A 167 14.02 1.78 -10.91
CA LYS A 167 13.15 0.95 -10.06
C LYS A 167 11.77 1.61 -9.95
N THR A 168 10.72 0.82 -10.15
CA THR A 168 9.33 1.22 -9.91
C THR A 168 9.05 1.18 -8.41
N THR A 169 8.40 2.21 -7.88
CA THR A 169 7.97 2.22 -6.48
C THR A 169 6.78 1.28 -6.27
N ASN A 170 6.55 0.86 -5.02
CA ASN A 170 5.38 0.03 -4.69
C ASN A 170 4.06 0.73 -5.03
N ALA A 171 3.98 2.05 -4.82
CA ALA A 171 2.80 2.85 -5.14
C ALA A 171 2.51 2.88 -6.65
N GLU A 172 3.55 3.08 -7.47
CA GLU A 172 3.45 3.04 -8.93
C GLU A 172 3.00 1.66 -9.42
N PHE A 173 3.59 0.58 -8.88
CA PHE A 173 3.21 -0.79 -9.22
C PHE A 173 1.73 -1.08 -8.90
N TRP A 174 1.26 -0.67 -7.72
CA TRP A 174 -0.14 -0.78 -7.33
C TRP A 174 -1.07 0.04 -8.21
N ALA A 175 -0.69 1.28 -8.54
CA ALA A 175 -1.48 2.12 -9.43
C ALA A 175 -1.66 1.47 -10.81
N ILE A 176 -0.57 0.95 -11.41
CA ILE A 176 -0.62 0.22 -12.68
C ILE A 176 -1.54 -1.00 -12.57
N THR A 177 -1.38 -1.80 -11.53
CA THR A 177 -2.20 -3.01 -11.31
C THR A 177 -3.69 -2.67 -11.25
N ILE A 178 -4.07 -1.64 -10.48
CA ILE A 178 -5.47 -1.23 -10.34
C ILE A 178 -6.04 -0.69 -11.65
N VAL A 179 -5.26 0.12 -12.40
CA VAL A 179 -5.68 0.61 -13.73
C VAL A 179 -5.94 -0.56 -14.67
N ILE A 180 -5.04 -1.55 -14.74
CA ILE A 180 -5.22 -2.75 -15.57
C ILE A 180 -6.47 -3.53 -15.15
N CYS A 181 -6.65 -3.78 -13.86
CA CYS A 181 -7.79 -4.56 -13.36
C CYS A 181 -9.13 -3.87 -13.63
N VAL A 182 -9.23 -2.55 -13.41
CA VAL A 182 -10.46 -1.80 -13.74
C VAL A 182 -10.69 -1.77 -15.25
N SER A 183 -9.63 -1.74 -16.06
CA SER A 183 -9.75 -1.82 -17.52
C SER A 183 -10.27 -3.17 -18.00
N ILE A 184 -9.84 -4.27 -17.35
CA ILE A 184 -10.38 -5.62 -17.63
C ILE A 184 -11.86 -5.67 -17.30
N ILE A 185 -12.28 -5.10 -16.17
CA ILE A 185 -13.69 -5.00 -15.79
C ILE A 185 -14.45 -4.18 -16.83
N TRP A 186 -13.93 -3.03 -17.24
CA TRP A 186 -14.53 -2.19 -18.27
C TRP A 186 -14.67 -2.94 -19.61
N LEU A 187 -13.62 -3.66 -20.05
CA LEU A 187 -13.65 -4.45 -21.27
C LEU A 187 -14.69 -5.58 -21.20
N ALA A 188 -14.75 -6.28 -20.07
CA ALA A 188 -15.75 -7.32 -19.85
C ALA A 188 -17.18 -6.78 -19.96
N TYR A 189 -17.46 -5.60 -19.41
CA TYR A 189 -18.77 -4.94 -19.55
C TYR A 189 -19.06 -4.43 -20.96
N ASN A 190 -18.02 -4.15 -21.76
CA ASN A 190 -18.21 -3.75 -23.17
C ASN A 190 -18.47 -4.93 -24.11
N THR A 191 -17.88 -6.09 -23.82
CA THR A 191 -17.93 -7.28 -24.71
C THR A 191 -19.06 -8.23 -24.34
N THR A 192 -19.50 -8.22 -23.07
CA THR A 192 -20.53 -9.15 -22.56
C THR A 192 -21.86 -8.44 -22.32
N GLN A 193 -22.92 -9.23 -22.11
CA GLN A 193 -24.20 -8.66 -21.69
C GLN A 193 -24.06 -8.00 -20.31
N TYR A 194 -24.81 -6.93 -20.09
CA TYR A 194 -24.74 -6.05 -18.91
C TYR A 194 -24.88 -6.76 -17.54
N THR A 195 -25.41 -7.96 -17.52
CA THR A 195 -25.69 -8.79 -16.34
C THR A 195 -24.86 -10.06 -16.30
N SER A 196 -23.82 -10.18 -17.17
CA SER A 196 -23.05 -11.40 -17.24
C SER A 196 -22.39 -11.74 -15.90
N TYR A 197 -22.57 -12.99 -15.46
CA TYR A 197 -21.91 -13.56 -14.28
C TYR A 197 -20.38 -13.54 -14.37
N ILE A 198 -19.84 -13.51 -15.61
CA ILE A 198 -18.39 -13.42 -15.86
C ILE A 198 -17.83 -12.16 -15.19
N VAL A 199 -18.55 -11.04 -15.24
CA VAL A 199 -18.13 -9.79 -14.59
C VAL A 199 -18.07 -9.94 -13.06
N GLY A 200 -19.02 -10.66 -12.47
CA GLY A 200 -18.99 -10.99 -11.04
C GLY A 200 -17.75 -11.85 -10.68
N ALA A 201 -17.45 -12.87 -11.48
CA ALA A 201 -16.30 -13.73 -11.31
C ALA A 201 -14.97 -12.97 -11.47
N PHE A 202 -14.85 -12.08 -12.46
CA PHE A 202 -13.66 -11.22 -12.62
C PHE A 202 -13.50 -10.24 -11.46
N SER A 203 -14.57 -9.65 -10.96
CA SER A 203 -14.52 -8.78 -9.80
C SER A 203 -14.13 -9.54 -8.54
N PHE A 204 -14.61 -10.78 -8.37
CA PHE A 204 -14.17 -11.66 -7.30
C PHE A 204 -12.67 -11.93 -7.37
N SER A 205 -12.18 -12.36 -8.52
CA SER A 205 -10.75 -12.65 -8.72
C SER A 205 -9.89 -11.41 -8.46
N PHE A 206 -10.34 -10.24 -8.86
CA PHE A 206 -9.65 -8.97 -8.61
C PHE A 206 -9.56 -8.65 -7.12
N THR A 207 -10.69 -8.68 -6.40
CA THR A 207 -10.70 -8.39 -4.95
C THR A 207 -9.93 -9.44 -4.17
N PHE A 208 -10.03 -10.72 -4.56
CA PHE A 208 -9.26 -11.82 -3.97
C PHE A 208 -7.75 -11.63 -4.20
N TYR A 209 -7.32 -11.30 -5.42
CA TYR A 209 -5.92 -11.02 -5.74
C TYR A 209 -5.38 -9.85 -4.92
N ILE A 210 -6.12 -8.74 -4.82
CA ILE A 210 -5.72 -7.60 -3.97
C ILE A 210 -5.60 -8.04 -2.50
N THR A 211 -6.56 -8.80 -1.99
CA THR A 211 -6.54 -9.28 -0.60
C THR A 211 -5.33 -10.17 -0.34
N LEU A 212 -5.05 -11.13 -1.23
CA LEU A 212 -3.87 -11.98 -1.14
C LEU A 212 -2.57 -11.19 -1.21
N THR A 213 -2.49 -10.20 -2.08
CA THR A 213 -1.29 -9.38 -2.25
C THR A 213 -1.04 -8.53 -1.01
N ILE A 214 -2.07 -7.91 -0.43
CA ILE A 214 -1.98 -7.18 0.83
C ILE A 214 -1.53 -8.11 1.97
N TRP A 215 -2.13 -9.30 2.05
CA TRP A 215 -1.75 -10.31 3.04
C TRP A 215 -0.29 -10.74 2.89
N PHE A 216 0.15 -11.03 1.68
CA PHE A 216 1.53 -11.43 1.38
C PHE A 216 2.55 -10.35 1.77
N PHE A 217 2.29 -9.09 1.43
CA PHE A 217 3.16 -7.97 1.82
C PHE A 217 3.18 -7.77 3.34
N LYS A 218 2.04 -7.93 4.01
CA LYS A 218 1.96 -7.84 5.47
C LYS A 218 2.76 -8.94 6.15
N VAL A 219 2.67 -10.18 5.69
CA VAL A 219 3.40 -11.34 6.25
C VAL A 219 4.90 -11.19 6.05
N LYS A 220 5.34 -10.72 4.88
CA LYS A 220 6.77 -10.49 4.59
C LYS A 220 7.33 -9.20 5.18
N LYS A 221 6.55 -8.42 5.94
CA LYS A 221 6.92 -7.09 6.46
C LYS A 221 7.42 -6.12 5.38
N ILE A 222 7.04 -6.34 4.13
CA ILE A 222 7.33 -5.43 3.03
C ILE A 222 6.38 -4.24 3.17
N PRO A 223 6.84 -2.98 3.09
CA PRO A 223 5.97 -1.82 3.17
C PRO A 223 4.87 -1.91 2.11
N VAL A 224 3.61 -1.90 2.55
CA VAL A 224 2.48 -1.83 1.62
C VAL A 224 2.43 -0.42 1.06
N ALA A 225 2.11 -0.28 -0.22
CA ALA A 225 2.03 1.01 -0.93
C ALA A 225 1.07 2.04 -0.31
N PHE A 226 0.27 1.63 0.65
CA PHE A 226 -0.69 2.47 1.40
C PHE A 226 -0.22 2.85 2.81
N SER A 227 0.95 2.32 3.28
CA SER A 227 1.62 2.96 4.38
C SER A 227 2.20 4.24 3.79
N THR A 228 1.73 5.39 4.24
CA THR A 228 2.38 6.65 3.92
C THR A 228 3.85 6.48 4.26
N THR A 229 4.66 6.30 3.24
CA THR A 229 6.07 6.63 3.34
C THR A 229 6.03 8.10 3.69
N GLU A 230 6.45 8.41 4.91
CA GLU A 230 6.47 9.79 5.36
C GLU A 230 7.16 10.64 4.29
N LYS A 231 6.64 11.82 4.08
CA LYS A 231 6.87 12.86 3.07
C LYS A 231 8.34 13.30 2.85
N TYR A 232 9.31 12.52 3.36
CA TYR A 232 10.75 12.83 3.39
C TYR A 232 11.65 11.79 2.72
N ALA A 233 11.08 10.75 2.08
CA ALA A 233 11.88 9.67 1.47
C ALA A 233 12.69 10.10 0.23
N ASP A 234 12.43 11.27 -0.36
CA ASP A 234 13.07 11.74 -1.60
C ASP A 234 14.00 12.97 -1.43
N LYS A 235 14.12 13.55 -0.24
CA LYS A 235 15.23 14.47 0.01
C LYS A 235 16.44 13.64 0.43
N LYS A 236 17.39 13.44 -0.48
CA LYS A 236 18.75 13.07 -0.08
C LYS A 236 19.18 14.05 1.00
N ILE A 237 19.59 13.51 2.14
CA ILE A 237 20.19 14.33 3.22
C ILE A 237 21.41 14.98 2.61
N GLU A 238 21.53 16.30 2.70
CA GLU A 238 22.71 17.01 2.21
C GLU A 238 23.95 16.48 2.91
N VAL A 239 25.05 16.32 2.18
CA VAL A 239 26.27 15.67 2.69
C VAL A 239 26.75 16.34 3.98
N ASN A 240 26.75 17.66 4.04
CA ASN A 240 27.17 18.42 5.22
C ASN A 240 26.25 18.20 6.45
N GLU A 241 24.92 18.11 6.24
CA GLU A 241 23.95 17.83 7.31
C GLU A 241 24.10 16.39 7.81
N ALA A 242 24.28 15.43 6.90
CA ALA A 242 24.52 14.03 7.24
C ALA A 242 25.79 13.84 8.07
N GLU A 243 26.86 14.54 7.73
CA GLU A 243 28.12 14.50 8.47
C GLU A 243 27.98 15.06 9.88
N GLN A 244 27.33 16.21 10.06
CA GLN A 244 27.08 16.81 11.37
C GLN A 244 26.28 15.90 12.28
N ILE A 245 25.17 15.33 11.77
CA ILE A 245 24.35 14.42 12.58
C ILE A 245 25.09 13.12 12.88
N THR A 246 25.90 12.62 11.95
CA THR A 246 26.72 11.42 12.17
C THR A 246 27.80 11.68 13.25
N GLN A 247 28.40 12.84 13.23
CA GLN A 247 29.36 13.24 14.29
C GLN A 247 28.69 13.32 15.66
N HIS A 248 27.50 13.95 15.73
CA HIS A 248 26.72 14.03 16.97
C HIS A 248 26.27 12.64 17.44
N LEU A 249 25.79 11.80 16.54
CA LEU A 249 25.44 10.41 16.82
C LEU A 249 26.62 9.62 17.42
N ASN A 250 27.80 9.72 16.80
CA ASN A 250 29.00 9.05 17.29
C ASN A 250 29.47 9.62 18.65
N ALA A 251 29.33 10.92 18.87
CA ALA A 251 29.64 11.57 20.16
C ALA A 251 28.73 11.02 21.28
N LEU A 252 27.40 10.95 21.03
CA LEU A 252 26.45 10.37 21.99
C LEU A 252 26.74 8.90 22.30
N MET A 253 27.10 8.11 21.27
CA MET A 253 27.46 6.70 21.47
C MET A 253 28.72 6.53 22.34
N ARG A 254 29.69 7.45 22.28
CA ARG A 254 30.90 7.44 23.10
C ARG A 254 30.63 7.97 24.52
N SER A 255 29.97 9.11 24.66
CA SER A 255 29.79 9.78 25.96
C SER A 255 28.76 9.07 26.85
N GLU A 256 27.67 8.59 26.30
CA GLU A 256 26.57 7.96 27.06
C GLU A 256 26.58 6.43 26.98
N ALA A 257 27.48 5.84 26.20
CA ALA A 257 27.57 4.39 25.99
C ALA A 257 26.22 3.71 25.70
N LEU A 258 25.37 4.38 24.90
CA LEU A 258 23.95 3.98 24.63
C LEU A 258 23.82 2.55 24.10
N HIS A 259 24.85 2.05 23.40
CA HIS A 259 24.90 0.68 22.87
C HIS A 259 24.90 -0.39 23.97
N LYS A 260 25.31 -0.07 25.18
CA LYS A 260 25.32 -1.00 26.33
C LYS A 260 23.90 -1.32 26.83
N ASN A 261 22.92 -0.49 26.51
CA ASN A 261 21.51 -0.82 26.81
C ASN A 261 20.98 -1.90 25.86
N PRO A 262 20.69 -3.13 26.37
CA PRO A 262 20.20 -4.23 25.52
C PRO A 262 18.83 -3.93 24.86
N ASN A 263 18.03 -3.04 25.45
CA ASN A 263 16.70 -2.64 24.99
C ASN A 263 16.70 -1.35 24.16
N MET A 264 17.87 -0.90 23.67
CA MET A 264 17.98 0.31 22.84
C MET A 264 17.14 0.16 21.56
N LYS A 265 16.29 1.13 21.30
CA LYS A 265 15.44 1.20 20.10
C LYS A 265 15.79 2.43 19.27
N LEU A 266 15.59 2.33 17.96
CA LEU A 266 15.76 3.44 17.02
C LEU A 266 15.05 4.72 17.48
N LYS A 267 13.82 4.60 18.03
CA LYS A 267 13.05 5.72 18.54
C LYS A 267 13.76 6.47 19.66
N HIS A 268 14.33 5.77 20.63
CA HIS A 268 15.04 6.39 21.76
C HIS A 268 16.31 7.13 21.32
N LEU A 269 17.02 6.57 20.33
CA LEU A 269 18.23 7.21 19.80
C LEU A 269 17.87 8.45 18.97
N ALA A 270 16.79 8.39 18.20
CA ALA A 270 16.26 9.52 17.42
C ALA A 270 15.79 10.67 18.31
N GLU A 271 15.13 10.36 19.45
CA GLU A 271 14.71 11.35 20.45
C GLU A 271 15.91 12.10 21.05
N LYS A 272 17.02 11.41 21.34
CA LYS A 272 18.25 12.03 21.85
C LYS A 272 18.97 12.92 20.83
N LEU A 273 18.79 12.64 19.55
CA LEU A 273 19.31 13.44 18.44
C LEU A 273 18.35 14.54 18.00
N GLU A 274 17.16 14.65 18.63
CA GLU A 274 16.08 15.58 18.27
C GLU A 274 15.60 15.48 16.79
N ILE A 275 15.72 14.27 16.24
CA ILE A 275 15.31 13.98 14.87
C ILE A 275 14.21 12.90 14.83
N SER A 276 13.53 12.76 13.68
CA SER A 276 12.56 11.67 13.54
C SER A 276 13.22 10.29 13.43
N PRO A 277 12.58 9.21 13.93
CA PRO A 277 13.10 7.85 13.77
C PRO A 277 13.30 7.45 12.30
N HIS A 278 12.47 7.99 11.41
CA HIS A 278 12.59 7.76 9.98
C HIS A 278 13.85 8.41 9.40
N TYR A 279 14.10 9.66 9.77
CA TYR A 279 15.29 10.40 9.34
C TYR A 279 16.57 9.72 9.81
N LEU A 280 16.63 9.26 11.07
CA LEU A 280 17.75 8.49 11.57
C LEU A 280 17.94 7.17 10.83
N SER A 281 16.85 6.45 10.52
CA SER A 281 16.90 5.22 9.72
C SER A 281 17.44 5.49 8.32
N GLN A 282 17.01 6.57 7.68
CA GLN A 282 17.50 6.99 6.38
C GLN A 282 18.99 7.35 6.42
N LEU A 283 19.43 8.15 7.39
CA LEU A 283 20.84 8.51 7.59
C LEU A 283 21.72 7.25 7.71
N LEU A 284 21.31 6.29 8.56
CA LEU A 284 22.06 5.06 8.78
C LEU A 284 22.14 4.21 7.50
N ASN A 285 21.05 4.07 6.75
CA ASN A 285 21.02 3.24 5.56
C ASN A 285 21.70 3.91 4.36
N ASP A 286 21.41 5.18 4.09
CA ASP A 286 21.83 5.85 2.85
C ASP A 286 23.26 6.42 2.95
N ASN A 287 23.66 6.90 4.14
CA ASN A 287 24.96 7.53 4.35
C ASN A 287 25.98 6.58 5.00
N LEU A 288 25.56 5.71 5.93
CA LEU A 288 26.47 4.77 6.62
C LEU A 288 26.38 3.34 6.09
N GLY A 289 25.43 3.02 5.19
CA GLY A 289 25.23 1.69 4.63
C GLY A 289 24.88 0.61 5.65
N LYS A 290 24.34 0.99 6.83
CA LYS A 290 24.05 0.10 7.95
C LYS A 290 22.59 0.23 8.39
N SER A 291 21.94 -0.88 8.69
CA SER A 291 20.69 -0.87 9.46
C SER A 291 20.98 -0.40 10.91
N PHE A 292 19.94 0.07 11.62
CA PHE A 292 20.07 0.41 13.06
C PHE A 292 20.66 -0.73 13.88
N SER A 293 20.22 -1.96 13.64
CA SER A 293 20.76 -3.13 14.36
C SER A 293 22.24 -3.36 14.07
N GLU A 294 22.66 -3.19 12.83
CA GLU A 294 24.08 -3.34 12.45
C GLU A 294 24.94 -2.21 13.03
N TYR A 295 24.42 -0.98 13.06
CA TYR A 295 25.10 0.15 13.66
C TYR A 295 25.32 -0.06 15.17
N ILE A 296 24.26 -0.38 15.94
CA ILE A 296 24.38 -0.66 17.38
C ILE A 296 25.31 -1.85 17.65
N ASN A 297 25.14 -2.93 16.88
CA ASN A 297 25.96 -4.13 17.07
C ASN A 297 27.45 -3.92 16.72
N SER A 298 27.77 -3.01 15.79
CA SER A 298 29.18 -2.65 15.55
C SER A 298 29.82 -2.01 16.78
N TRP A 299 29.12 -1.11 17.48
CA TRP A 299 29.59 -0.53 18.73
C TRP A 299 29.76 -1.57 19.86
N ARG A 300 28.77 -2.46 20.01
CA ARG A 300 28.81 -3.55 20.99
C ARG A 300 30.00 -4.48 20.76
N VAL A 301 30.29 -4.81 19.50
CA VAL A 301 31.44 -5.67 19.17
C VAL A 301 32.77 -4.97 19.48
N GLU A 302 32.92 -3.67 19.18
CA GLU A 302 34.12 -2.94 19.52
C GLU A 302 34.31 -2.87 21.05
N THR A 303 33.25 -2.58 21.82
CA THR A 303 33.31 -2.64 23.29
C THR A 303 33.68 -4.05 23.78
N ALA A 304 33.13 -5.11 23.17
CA ALA A 304 33.50 -6.46 23.55
C ALA A 304 34.99 -6.78 23.26
N LYS A 305 35.54 -6.30 22.15
CA LYS A 305 36.99 -6.44 21.84
C LYS A 305 37.87 -5.75 22.87
N GLU A 306 37.48 -4.54 23.28
CA GLU A 306 38.20 -3.81 24.34
C GLU A 306 38.14 -4.56 25.68
N LEU A 307 36.96 -5.06 26.07
CA LEU A 307 36.80 -5.85 27.30
C LEU A 307 37.57 -7.16 27.26
N ILE A 308 37.65 -7.83 26.11
CA ILE A 308 38.47 -9.06 25.97
C ILE A 308 39.96 -8.78 26.18
N LYS A 309 40.46 -7.65 25.69
CA LYS A 309 41.88 -7.27 25.84
C LYS A 309 42.27 -6.85 27.26
N ASN A 310 41.32 -6.18 27.95
CA ASN A 310 41.66 -5.49 29.21
C ASN A 310 41.20 -6.25 30.47
N ASN A 311 40.42 -7.35 30.35
CA ASN A 311 39.80 -8.05 31.48
C ASN A 311 39.94 -9.56 31.37
N ASP A 312 41.04 -10.10 31.86
CA ASP A 312 41.27 -11.56 31.84
C ASP A 312 40.35 -12.35 32.78
N GLN A 313 39.77 -11.68 33.78
CA GLN A 313 38.92 -12.32 34.80
C GLN A 313 37.46 -12.53 34.35
N PHE A 314 37.03 -11.83 33.30
CA PHE A 314 35.63 -11.96 32.85
C PHE A 314 35.44 -13.17 31.95
N THR A 315 34.33 -13.87 32.16
CA THR A 315 33.85 -14.87 31.20
C THR A 315 33.43 -14.19 29.91
N LEU A 316 33.54 -14.87 28.78
CA LEU A 316 33.10 -14.34 27.50
C LEU A 316 31.59 -14.00 27.52
N GLU A 317 30.81 -14.70 28.32
CA GLU A 317 29.37 -14.42 28.50
C GLU A 317 29.13 -13.10 29.23
N ALA A 318 29.87 -12.87 30.30
CA ALA A 318 29.84 -11.61 31.04
C ALA A 318 30.26 -10.42 30.16
N ILE A 319 31.32 -10.59 29.35
CA ILE A 319 31.75 -9.59 28.37
C ILE A 319 30.64 -9.28 27.36
N GLY A 320 29.93 -10.30 26.84
CA GLY A 320 28.83 -10.08 25.91
C GLY A 320 27.67 -9.28 26.54
N LEU A 321 27.32 -9.56 27.78
CA LEU A 321 26.28 -8.82 28.51
C LEU A 321 26.71 -7.39 28.80
N GLU A 322 27.94 -7.18 29.29
CA GLU A 322 28.53 -5.86 29.59
C GLU A 322 28.65 -4.99 28.32
N ALA A 323 28.90 -5.60 27.16
CA ALA A 323 28.88 -4.93 25.87
C ALA A 323 27.48 -4.58 25.37
N GLY A 324 26.39 -5.00 26.04
CA GLY A 324 25.00 -4.67 25.75
C GLY A 324 24.24 -5.71 24.95
N PHE A 325 24.75 -6.91 24.77
CA PHE A 325 23.99 -8.00 24.14
C PHE A 325 22.96 -8.58 25.10
N SER A 326 21.76 -8.88 24.63
CA SER A 326 20.69 -9.45 25.43
C SER A 326 20.85 -10.95 25.70
N SER A 327 21.71 -11.65 24.96
CA SER A 327 21.95 -13.08 25.11
C SER A 327 23.30 -13.52 24.56
N LYS A 328 23.83 -14.62 25.12
CA LYS A 328 25.06 -15.29 24.67
C LYS A 328 25.00 -15.62 23.17
N SER A 329 23.88 -16.19 22.70
CA SER A 329 23.69 -16.57 21.30
C SER A 329 23.79 -15.36 20.35
N SER A 330 23.16 -14.25 20.72
CA SER A 330 23.23 -12.99 19.94
C SER A 330 24.67 -12.44 19.91
N PHE A 331 25.37 -12.47 21.02
CA PHE A 331 26.76 -12.04 21.10
C PHE A 331 27.65 -12.86 20.17
N TYR A 332 27.67 -14.19 20.34
CA TYR A 332 28.58 -15.06 19.57
C TYR A 332 28.31 -14.99 18.07
N SER A 333 27.05 -15.00 17.65
CA SER A 333 26.66 -14.92 16.23
C SER A 333 27.06 -13.59 15.60
N THR A 334 26.79 -12.48 16.31
CA THR A 334 27.09 -11.13 15.84
C THR A 334 28.59 -10.87 15.79
N PHE A 335 29.30 -11.25 16.84
CA PHE A 335 30.77 -11.11 16.92
C PHE A 335 31.42 -11.85 15.76
N LYS A 336 31.07 -13.13 15.52
CA LYS A 336 31.57 -13.91 14.39
C LYS A 336 31.22 -13.28 13.04
N LYS A 337 29.99 -12.75 12.88
CA LYS A 337 29.57 -12.08 11.64
C LYS A 337 30.42 -10.85 11.32
N LEU A 338 30.76 -10.04 12.34
CA LEU A 338 31.43 -8.75 12.14
C LEU A 338 32.97 -8.88 12.15
N THR A 339 33.53 -9.87 12.85
CA THR A 339 35.01 -10.03 13.01
C THR A 339 35.59 -11.19 12.20
N GLY A 340 34.75 -12.07 11.66
CA GLY A 340 35.16 -13.30 10.98
C GLY A 340 35.55 -14.44 11.93
N THR A 341 35.74 -14.18 13.23
CA THR A 341 36.22 -15.16 14.23
C THR A 341 35.27 -15.23 15.43
N THR A 342 35.34 -16.33 16.19
CA THR A 342 34.54 -16.43 17.43
C THR A 342 35.19 -15.60 18.55
N PRO A 343 34.43 -15.13 19.57
CA PRO A 343 35.01 -14.44 20.73
C PRO A 343 36.10 -15.25 21.43
N ALA A 344 35.95 -16.57 21.50
CA ALA A 344 36.94 -17.46 22.12
C ALA A 344 38.26 -17.53 21.31
N THR A 345 38.14 -17.61 19.98
CA THR A 345 39.33 -17.58 19.10
C THR A 345 40.00 -16.22 19.14
N TYR A 346 39.22 -15.13 19.15
CA TYR A 346 39.73 -13.76 19.26
C TYR A 346 40.51 -13.57 20.59
N LYS A 347 39.94 -14.04 21.71
CA LYS A 347 40.64 -13.97 23.02
C LYS A 347 41.99 -14.63 22.96
N LYS A 348 42.13 -15.83 22.38
CA LYS A 348 43.42 -16.54 22.23
C LYS A 348 44.43 -15.82 21.32
N GLN A 349 43.98 -14.95 20.44
CA GLN A 349 44.84 -14.20 19.51
C GLN A 349 45.39 -12.92 20.14
N VAL A 350 44.72 -12.38 21.16
CA VAL A 350 45.08 -11.09 21.79
C VAL A 350 45.57 -11.22 23.24
N SER A 351 45.42 -12.40 23.85
CA SER A 351 46.12 -12.81 25.09
C SER A 351 47.48 -13.36 24.75
#